data_f9846f5399020b86d6f5e2bc887df65a
#
_entry.id   f9846f5399020b86d6f5e2bc887df65a
#
_cell.length_a   1.000
_cell.length_b   1.000
_cell.length_c   1.000
_cell.angle_alpha   90.00
_cell.angle_beta   90.00
_cell.angle_gamma   90.00
#
_symmetry.space_group_name_H-M   'P 1'
#
loop_
_entity.id
_entity.type
_entity.pdbx_description
1 polymer ?
#
loop_
_entity_poly.entity_id
_entity_poly.type
_entity_poly.pdbx_seq_one_letter_code
_entity_poly.pdbx_strand_id
1 'polypeptide(L)'
;MNLKLDRFIETYKGEEFDVMIIGGGITGATLAYEVASRGYTVALVEKKDFGGATSAATGKLIHGGLRYLKQFEIGLVREALKERRILSNIAPNLVYPYPMVLPKPGLIARIGLFVYDLLSFDSKWTWDESKQIPNHKYLKRKELLQKNLGDFEDAAYFYDAICLSPERLTLGFLKSAVSYGAKIANYTVVENLIWKENSVVGVLVHDVLTNQKHQIRSKVTINASGPWTHNILSKSPKTEQPMPKKRSEGIYIITKKLTNLMTLYVGDKGHFSFAPWRGHSMIGPTEKSYFGNVEDWKLTKESITEFIDYINETSHIKEKLTVDDVIFAYGGLRPLVESSDDTYSASRRSELYDHVRDGVQGLITAAGGKYTTSRHFAETIFKRIQKKLDKKSGEAISAKQYLYASQIPNVEIFIQGAKKQNSDFSENTVDYLIRHYGLQYEIILELARKTKNLAAVLNADGEILAEVVYVIRYEMAKSLSDIFLRRTGLGTLGILSDEIMKVIIDTAAAEWNWSEEIKKKETEIIYKTLKLPV
;
A
#
# COMPACT_ATOMS: atom_id res chain seq x y z
N MET A 1 4.46 19.00 -14.94
CA MET A 1 3.49 17.86 -14.95
C MET A 1 2.38 18.14 -13.93
N ASN A 2 1.24 18.70 -14.37
CA ASN A 2 0.17 19.17 -13.48
C ASN A 2 -1.06 18.26 -13.55
N LEU A 3 -0.90 16.94 -13.35
CA LEU A 3 -2.06 16.07 -13.28
C LEU A 3 -2.81 16.35 -11.97
N LYS A 4 -4.09 16.66 -12.11
CA LYS A 4 -5.06 16.74 -11.02
C LYS A 4 -5.96 15.51 -11.08
N LEU A 5 -6.18 14.87 -9.93
CA LEU A 5 -7.15 13.81 -9.82
C LEU A 5 -8.53 14.42 -9.52
N ASP A 6 -9.51 14.11 -10.34
CA ASP A 6 -10.89 14.52 -10.15
C ASP A 6 -11.80 13.29 -10.09
N ARG A 7 -12.82 13.35 -9.24
CA ARG A 7 -13.82 12.30 -9.11
C ARG A 7 -14.73 12.32 -10.33
N PHE A 8 -14.58 11.34 -11.23
CA PHE A 8 -15.37 11.31 -12.46
C PHE A 8 -16.88 11.23 -12.22
N ILE A 9 -17.30 10.69 -11.08
CA ILE A 9 -18.71 10.51 -10.73
C ILE A 9 -19.47 11.85 -10.67
N GLU A 10 -18.78 12.94 -10.34
CA GLU A 10 -19.34 14.29 -10.26
C GLU A 10 -19.71 14.87 -11.64
N THR A 11 -19.13 14.32 -12.70
CA THR A 11 -19.37 14.77 -14.10
C THR A 11 -19.85 13.65 -15.01
N TYR A 12 -20.17 12.49 -14.44
CA TYR A 12 -20.57 11.31 -15.18
C TYR A 12 -21.92 11.51 -15.90
N LYS A 13 -21.96 11.23 -17.20
CA LYS A 13 -23.14 11.44 -18.09
C LYS A 13 -23.74 10.17 -18.65
N GLY A 14 -23.31 8.99 -18.20
CA GLY A 14 -23.86 7.71 -18.64
C GLY A 14 -23.00 6.97 -19.68
N GLU A 15 -21.72 7.32 -19.80
CA GLU A 15 -20.77 6.62 -20.67
C GLU A 15 -20.63 5.15 -20.28
N GLU A 16 -20.49 4.26 -21.26
CA GLU A 16 -20.18 2.86 -21.06
C GLU A 16 -18.67 2.63 -21.10
N PHE A 17 -18.15 1.83 -20.17
CA PHE A 17 -16.74 1.48 -20.08
C PHE A 17 -16.48 0.06 -20.60
N ASP A 18 -15.29 -0.17 -21.16
CA ASP A 18 -14.84 -1.54 -21.44
C ASP A 18 -14.70 -2.33 -20.12
N VAL A 19 -14.17 -1.68 -19.08
CA VAL A 19 -13.92 -2.33 -17.79
C VAL A 19 -14.38 -1.43 -16.63
N MET A 20 -15.12 -2.03 -15.69
CA MET A 20 -15.45 -1.46 -14.39
C MET A 20 -14.66 -2.18 -13.30
N ILE A 21 -13.94 -1.45 -12.45
CA ILE A 21 -13.17 -2.00 -11.33
C ILE A 21 -13.81 -1.57 -10.00
N ILE A 22 -14.11 -2.55 -9.15
CA ILE A 22 -14.64 -2.34 -7.80
C ILE A 22 -13.50 -2.50 -6.80
N GLY A 23 -13.09 -1.41 -6.15
CA GLY A 23 -12.03 -1.38 -5.15
C GLY A 23 -10.76 -0.67 -5.62
N GLY A 24 -10.35 0.35 -4.87
CA GLY A 24 -9.20 1.21 -5.12
C GLY A 24 -7.96 0.85 -4.28
N GLY A 25 -7.84 -0.41 -3.83
CA GLY A 25 -6.59 -0.94 -3.27
C GLY A 25 -5.53 -1.16 -4.35
N ILE A 26 -4.37 -1.69 -3.94
CA ILE A 26 -3.24 -1.89 -4.88
C ILE A 26 -3.60 -2.75 -6.10
N THR A 27 -4.44 -3.78 -5.94
CA THR A 27 -4.88 -4.64 -7.04
C THR A 27 -5.72 -3.87 -8.06
N GLY A 28 -6.71 -3.09 -7.60
CA GLY A 28 -7.52 -2.27 -8.51
C GLY A 28 -6.72 -1.15 -9.15
N ALA A 29 -5.82 -0.50 -8.42
CA ALA A 29 -4.97 0.58 -8.92
C ALA A 29 -4.01 0.10 -10.03
N THR A 30 -3.32 -1.02 -9.81
CA THR A 30 -2.43 -1.62 -10.81
C THR A 30 -3.21 -2.10 -12.05
N LEU A 31 -4.41 -2.65 -11.84
CA LEU A 31 -5.27 -3.09 -12.94
C LEU A 31 -5.80 -1.89 -13.74
N ALA A 32 -6.21 -0.80 -13.09
CA ALA A 32 -6.66 0.41 -13.79
C ALA A 32 -5.56 0.95 -14.71
N TYR A 33 -4.30 0.96 -14.25
CA TYR A 33 -3.17 1.36 -15.07
C TYR A 33 -2.93 0.38 -16.22
N GLU A 34 -2.92 -0.93 -15.97
CA GLU A 34 -2.72 -1.95 -17.00
C GLU A 34 -3.80 -1.88 -18.11
N VAL A 35 -5.07 -1.67 -17.74
CA VAL A 35 -6.20 -1.57 -18.67
C VAL A 35 -6.14 -0.27 -19.47
N ALA A 36 -5.98 0.88 -18.81
CA ALA A 36 -5.96 2.18 -19.46
C ALA A 36 -4.77 2.35 -20.40
N SER A 37 -3.57 1.94 -19.98
CA SER A 37 -2.36 2.04 -20.79
C SER A 37 -2.38 1.16 -22.04
N ARG A 38 -3.29 0.19 -22.10
CA ARG A 38 -3.52 -0.66 -23.28
C ARG A 38 -4.65 -0.18 -24.18
N GLY A 39 -5.20 1.01 -23.92
CA GLY A 39 -6.19 1.66 -24.76
C GLY A 39 -7.63 1.21 -24.53
N TYR A 40 -7.94 0.63 -23.36
CA TYR A 40 -9.30 0.29 -22.97
C TYR A 40 -9.88 1.40 -22.07
N THR A 41 -11.16 1.70 -22.21
CA THR A 41 -11.85 2.61 -21.29
C THR A 41 -12.11 1.92 -19.97
N VAL A 42 -11.73 2.56 -18.86
CA VAL A 42 -11.85 1.98 -17.53
C VAL A 42 -12.38 2.97 -16.52
N ALA A 43 -13.32 2.52 -15.69
CA ALA A 43 -13.75 3.22 -14.49
C ALA A 43 -13.37 2.41 -13.25
N LEU A 44 -12.97 3.09 -12.17
CA LEU A 44 -12.69 2.50 -10.88
C LEU A 44 -13.41 3.28 -9.80
N VAL A 45 -14.10 2.55 -8.90
CA VAL A 45 -14.73 3.13 -7.71
C VAL A 45 -14.20 2.50 -6.43
N GLU A 46 -14.03 3.34 -5.41
CA GLU A 46 -13.60 2.95 -4.06
C GLU A 46 -14.58 3.47 -3.02
N LYS A 47 -15.01 2.60 -2.10
CA LYS A 47 -16.03 2.96 -1.09
C LYS A 47 -15.58 3.99 -0.05
N LYS A 48 -14.28 4.02 0.24
CA LYS A 48 -13.63 5.00 1.12
C LYS A 48 -12.56 5.72 0.31
N ASP A 49 -11.39 5.96 0.88
CA ASP A 49 -10.27 6.50 0.13
C ASP A 49 -9.36 5.40 -0.43
N PHE A 50 -8.65 5.74 -1.51
CA PHE A 50 -7.74 4.83 -2.21
C PHE A 50 -6.65 4.27 -1.30
N GLY A 51 -6.40 2.96 -1.41
CA GLY A 51 -5.40 2.27 -0.61
C GLY A 51 -5.72 2.17 0.88
N GLY A 52 -6.92 2.58 1.32
CA GLY A 52 -7.29 2.80 2.71
C GLY A 52 -7.49 1.57 3.59
N ALA A 53 -7.36 0.35 3.05
CA ALA A 53 -7.57 -0.89 3.80
C ALA A 53 -6.28 -1.73 3.86
N THR A 54 -6.32 -2.99 3.44
CA THR A 54 -5.17 -3.91 3.45
C THR A 54 -3.92 -3.33 2.78
N SER A 55 -4.09 -2.49 1.75
CA SER A 55 -2.98 -1.87 1.03
C SER A 55 -2.19 -0.86 1.87
N ALA A 56 -2.80 -0.22 2.87
CA ALA A 56 -2.12 0.61 3.86
C ALA A 56 -1.58 -0.19 5.05
N ALA A 57 -2.24 -1.32 5.40
CA ALA A 57 -1.89 -2.16 6.54
C ALA A 57 -0.78 -3.16 6.21
N THR A 58 0.37 -2.66 5.77
CA THR A 58 1.53 -3.45 5.34
C THR A 58 2.76 -3.19 6.20
N GLY A 59 3.73 -4.11 6.20
CA GLY A 59 5.08 -3.89 6.75
C GLY A 59 5.98 -3.07 5.84
N LYS A 60 5.42 -2.37 4.87
CA LYS A 60 6.10 -1.50 3.91
C LYS A 60 7.20 -2.19 3.09
N LEU A 61 7.25 -3.51 3.10
CA LEU A 61 8.23 -4.29 2.35
C LEU A 61 7.74 -4.65 0.95
N ILE A 62 8.66 -4.54 0.01
CA ILE A 62 8.60 -5.10 -1.34
C ILE A 62 9.61 -6.24 -1.38
N HIS A 63 9.14 -7.48 -1.19
CA HIS A 63 10.01 -8.61 -0.86
C HIS A 63 9.66 -9.89 -1.63
N GLY A 64 10.67 -10.73 -1.86
CA GLY A 64 10.49 -12.04 -2.50
C GLY A 64 9.76 -13.05 -1.63
N GLY A 65 9.77 -12.88 -0.31
CA GLY A 65 9.12 -13.79 0.62
C GLY A 65 9.92 -15.07 0.88
N LEU A 66 11.10 -14.92 1.48
CA LEU A 66 12.03 -16.02 1.83
C LEU A 66 11.33 -17.19 2.53
N ARG A 67 10.29 -16.93 3.36
CA ARG A 67 9.55 -17.99 4.08
C ARG A 67 8.87 -19.00 3.15
N TYR A 68 8.46 -18.59 1.93
CA TYR A 68 7.76 -19.48 0.99
C TYR A 68 8.68 -20.52 0.37
N LEU A 69 10.00 -20.35 0.46
CA LEU A 69 10.94 -21.41 0.09
C LEU A 69 10.80 -22.66 0.97
N LYS A 70 10.41 -22.50 2.25
CA LYS A 70 10.10 -23.64 3.14
C LYS A 70 8.87 -24.43 2.66
N GLN A 71 7.99 -23.81 1.88
CA GLN A 71 6.78 -24.41 1.29
C GLN A 71 7.02 -24.86 -0.16
N PHE A 72 8.27 -24.80 -0.64
CA PHE A 72 8.64 -25.11 -2.03
C PHE A 72 7.93 -24.27 -3.10
N GLU A 73 7.41 -23.10 -2.73
CA GLU A 73 6.76 -22.16 -3.66
C GLU A 73 7.78 -21.32 -4.46
N ILE A 74 8.70 -22.00 -5.15
CA ILE A 74 9.82 -21.39 -5.89
C ILE A 74 9.31 -20.38 -6.93
N GLY A 75 8.25 -20.71 -7.68
CA GLY A 75 7.65 -19.84 -8.67
C GLY A 75 7.14 -18.52 -8.09
N LEU A 76 6.47 -18.58 -6.94
CA LEU A 76 5.96 -17.41 -6.22
C LEU A 76 7.10 -16.50 -5.70
N VAL A 77 8.21 -17.11 -5.24
CA VAL A 77 9.40 -16.36 -4.82
C VAL A 77 10.06 -15.68 -6.01
N ARG A 78 10.26 -16.39 -7.12
CA ARG A 78 10.85 -15.81 -8.35
C ARG A 78 10.01 -14.67 -8.90
N GLU A 79 8.69 -14.82 -8.96
CA GLU A 79 7.76 -13.76 -9.37
C GLU A 79 7.93 -12.53 -8.48
N ALA A 80 7.91 -12.69 -7.17
CA ALA A 80 8.02 -11.59 -6.23
C ALA A 80 9.38 -10.88 -6.31
N LEU A 81 10.49 -11.61 -6.51
CA LEU A 81 11.83 -11.02 -6.70
C LEU A 81 11.91 -10.21 -8.00
N LYS A 82 11.32 -10.71 -9.09
CA LYS A 82 11.21 -9.99 -10.36
C LYS A 82 10.39 -8.70 -10.19
N GLU A 83 9.23 -8.78 -9.53
CA GLU A 83 8.38 -7.62 -9.29
C GLU A 83 9.04 -6.59 -8.34
N ARG A 84 9.82 -7.04 -7.34
CA ARG A 84 10.64 -6.16 -6.51
C ARG A 84 11.56 -5.29 -7.36
N ARG A 85 12.29 -5.88 -8.30
CA ARG A 85 13.14 -5.15 -9.23
C ARG A 85 12.35 -4.20 -10.13
N ILE A 86 11.22 -4.67 -10.69
CA ILE A 86 10.37 -3.83 -11.54
C ILE A 86 9.86 -2.61 -10.76
N LEU A 87 9.35 -2.81 -9.55
CA LEU A 87 8.86 -1.70 -8.72
C LEU A 87 9.97 -0.72 -8.34
N SER A 88 11.20 -1.19 -8.08
CA SER A 88 12.36 -0.31 -7.88
C SER A 88 12.69 0.51 -9.13
N ASN A 89 12.45 -0.03 -10.32
CA ASN A 89 12.67 0.68 -11.59
C ASN A 89 11.59 1.70 -11.88
N ILE A 90 10.31 1.32 -11.76
CA ILE A 90 9.20 2.19 -12.18
C ILE A 90 8.80 3.23 -11.15
N ALA A 91 9.18 3.04 -9.88
CA ALA A 91 8.93 3.96 -8.77
C ALA A 91 10.19 4.18 -7.91
N PRO A 92 11.32 4.65 -8.50
CA PRO A 92 12.61 4.71 -7.81
C PRO A 92 12.64 5.68 -6.63
N ASN A 93 11.78 6.67 -6.61
CA ASN A 93 11.62 7.60 -5.49
C ASN A 93 10.90 6.98 -4.27
N LEU A 94 10.15 5.89 -4.45
CA LEU A 94 9.38 5.24 -3.38
C LEU A 94 9.98 3.91 -2.92
N VAL A 95 10.69 3.19 -3.78
CA VAL A 95 11.18 1.82 -3.51
C VAL A 95 12.70 1.80 -3.42
N TYR A 96 13.21 1.33 -2.26
CA TYR A 96 14.64 1.34 -1.95
C TYR A 96 15.12 -0.03 -1.49
N PRO A 97 16.38 -0.41 -1.81
CA PRO A 97 17.05 -1.55 -1.18
C PRO A 97 17.03 -1.40 0.35
N TYR A 98 16.66 -2.47 1.03
CA TYR A 98 16.51 -2.45 2.49
C TYR A 98 17.29 -3.59 3.13
N PRO A 99 18.35 -3.30 3.89
CA PRO A 99 19.15 -4.31 4.55
C PRO A 99 18.43 -4.94 5.73
N MET A 100 18.60 -6.24 5.88
CA MET A 100 17.92 -7.06 6.86
C MET A 100 18.91 -8.00 7.55
N VAL A 101 18.64 -8.32 8.81
CA VAL A 101 19.40 -9.27 9.63
C VAL A 101 18.49 -10.42 10.05
N LEU A 102 18.93 -11.64 9.83
CA LEU A 102 18.36 -12.86 10.41
C LEU A 102 19.36 -13.43 11.41
N PRO A 103 19.12 -13.28 12.73
CA PRO A 103 19.99 -13.82 13.77
C PRO A 103 20.02 -15.35 13.75
N LYS A 104 21.19 -15.93 14.03
CA LYS A 104 21.42 -17.38 14.21
C LYS A 104 20.74 -18.24 13.13
N PRO A 105 21.04 -18.03 11.82
CA PRO A 105 20.38 -18.76 10.74
C PRO A 105 20.76 -20.24 10.80
N GLY A 106 19.78 -21.12 11.02
CA GLY A 106 19.97 -22.58 10.92
C GLY A 106 20.29 -23.01 9.47
N LEU A 107 20.67 -24.27 9.28
CA LEU A 107 21.09 -24.81 7.98
C LEU A 107 20.03 -24.59 6.88
N ILE A 108 18.76 -24.83 7.19
CA ILE A 108 17.64 -24.63 6.23
C ILE A 108 17.55 -23.17 5.78
N ALA A 109 17.72 -22.22 6.71
CA ALA A 109 17.69 -20.79 6.38
C ALA A 109 18.90 -20.39 5.52
N ARG A 110 20.07 -20.98 5.75
CA ARG A 110 21.29 -20.75 4.95
C ARG A 110 21.11 -21.25 3.51
N ILE A 111 20.58 -22.46 3.33
CA ILE A 111 20.24 -23.01 2.01
C ILE A 111 19.17 -22.13 1.34
N GLY A 112 18.14 -21.72 2.09
CA GLY A 112 17.10 -20.85 1.60
C GLY A 112 17.61 -19.51 1.07
N LEU A 113 18.56 -18.87 1.76
CA LEU A 113 19.18 -17.61 1.31
C LEU A 113 20.03 -17.79 0.05
N PHE A 114 20.76 -18.90 -0.07
CA PHE A 114 21.49 -19.23 -1.30
C PHE A 114 20.53 -19.38 -2.49
N VAL A 115 19.44 -20.12 -2.33
CA VAL A 115 18.40 -20.28 -3.36
C VAL A 115 17.74 -18.93 -3.67
N TYR A 116 17.53 -18.09 -2.65
CA TYR A 116 16.94 -16.75 -2.82
C TYR A 116 17.79 -15.85 -3.69
N ASP A 117 19.12 -15.86 -3.49
CA ASP A 117 20.05 -15.13 -4.37
C ASP A 117 20.05 -15.67 -5.79
N LEU A 118 20.05 -17.00 -5.94
CA LEU A 118 19.97 -17.62 -7.26
C LEU A 118 18.71 -17.22 -8.02
N LEU A 119 17.56 -17.19 -7.33
CA LEU A 119 16.28 -16.74 -7.88
C LEU A 119 16.24 -15.23 -8.14
N SER A 120 17.15 -14.46 -7.54
CA SER A 120 17.30 -13.01 -7.69
C SER A 120 18.38 -12.61 -8.70
N PHE A 121 18.72 -13.47 -9.67
CA PHE A 121 19.82 -13.28 -10.63
C PHE A 121 19.75 -11.97 -11.40
N ASP A 122 18.56 -11.39 -11.56
CA ASP A 122 18.30 -10.12 -12.23
C ASP A 122 18.28 -8.89 -11.29
N SER A 123 18.70 -9.04 -10.04
CA SER A 123 18.68 -7.97 -9.02
C SER A 123 19.57 -6.75 -9.38
N LYS A 124 20.50 -6.92 -10.30
CA LYS A 124 21.37 -5.86 -10.81
C LYS A 124 20.86 -5.19 -12.08
N TRP A 125 19.72 -5.64 -12.66
CA TRP A 125 19.14 -5.05 -13.87
C TRP A 125 18.21 -3.89 -13.52
N THR A 126 18.69 -2.99 -12.68
CA THR A 126 17.98 -1.78 -12.28
C THR A 126 18.35 -0.60 -13.18
N TRP A 127 17.42 0.31 -13.39
CA TRP A 127 17.66 1.53 -14.18
C TRP A 127 18.52 2.53 -13.40
N ASP A 128 18.38 2.54 -12.07
CA ASP A 128 19.22 3.29 -11.15
C ASP A 128 20.17 2.32 -10.45
N GLU A 129 21.48 2.51 -10.62
CA GLU A 129 22.51 1.65 -10.00
C GLU A 129 22.44 1.62 -8.48
N SER A 130 22.00 2.71 -7.85
CA SER A 130 21.80 2.78 -6.40
C SER A 130 20.72 1.82 -5.87
N LYS A 131 19.89 1.28 -6.78
CA LYS A 131 18.83 0.30 -6.48
C LYS A 131 19.26 -1.16 -6.60
N GLN A 132 20.51 -1.42 -6.99
CA GLN A 132 21.04 -2.79 -7.08
C GLN A 132 21.09 -3.45 -5.71
N ILE A 133 20.69 -4.72 -5.66
CA ILE A 133 20.68 -5.51 -4.44
C ILE A 133 21.82 -6.53 -4.50
N PRO A 134 22.77 -6.50 -3.54
CA PRO A 134 23.85 -7.47 -3.45
C PRO A 134 23.36 -8.81 -2.88
N ASN A 135 24.15 -9.87 -3.09
CA ASN A 135 23.93 -11.18 -2.50
C ASN A 135 24.06 -11.12 -0.97
N HIS A 136 23.47 -12.11 -0.28
CA HIS A 136 23.59 -12.25 1.17
C HIS A 136 25.04 -12.53 1.61
N LYS A 137 25.32 -12.25 2.86
CA LYS A 137 26.56 -12.60 3.54
C LYS A 137 26.30 -13.00 4.99
N TYR A 138 27.22 -13.76 5.57
CA TYR A 138 27.19 -14.09 6.98
C TYR A 138 28.16 -13.22 7.75
N LEU A 139 27.68 -12.62 8.85
CA LEU A 139 28.46 -11.78 9.74
C LEU A 139 28.65 -12.48 11.07
N LYS A 140 29.87 -12.39 11.64
CA LYS A 140 30.19 -12.86 12.97
C LYS A 140 29.97 -11.76 14.02
N ARG A 141 29.87 -12.14 15.30
CA ARG A 141 29.61 -11.24 16.44
C ARG A 141 30.43 -9.94 16.38
N LYS A 142 31.75 -10.05 16.12
CA LYS A 142 32.64 -8.89 16.03
C LYS A 142 32.18 -7.88 14.96
N GLU A 143 31.82 -8.36 13.78
CA GLU A 143 31.35 -7.51 12.67
C GLU A 143 29.97 -6.92 12.96
N LEU A 144 29.08 -7.70 13.59
CA LEU A 144 27.75 -7.25 14.00
C LEU A 144 27.85 -6.12 15.02
N LEU A 145 28.68 -6.25 16.03
CA LEU A 145 28.92 -5.23 17.05
C LEU A 145 29.55 -3.96 16.45
N GLN A 146 30.57 -4.11 15.60
CA GLN A 146 31.21 -2.97 14.89
C GLN A 146 30.23 -2.17 14.03
N LYS A 147 29.22 -2.84 13.47
CA LYS A 147 28.20 -2.23 12.62
C LYS A 147 26.93 -1.82 13.39
N ASN A 148 26.90 -1.99 14.70
CA ASN A 148 25.71 -1.78 15.54
C ASN A 148 24.47 -2.56 15.06
N LEU A 149 24.66 -3.83 14.62
CA LEU A 149 23.62 -4.69 14.07
C LEU A 149 22.98 -5.65 15.11
N GLY A 150 23.30 -5.48 16.38
CA GLY A 150 22.85 -6.34 17.47
C GLY A 150 23.93 -7.25 18.03
N ASP A 151 23.71 -7.80 19.23
CA ASP A 151 24.62 -8.71 19.90
C ASP A 151 24.21 -10.16 19.68
N PHE A 152 24.58 -10.71 18.52
CA PHE A 152 24.34 -12.09 18.13
C PHE A 152 25.66 -12.79 17.84
N GLU A 153 25.75 -14.10 18.04
CA GLU A 153 26.95 -14.90 17.73
C GLU A 153 27.27 -14.87 16.23
N ASP A 154 26.23 -15.05 15.41
CA ASP A 154 26.28 -14.88 13.96
C ASP A 154 24.91 -14.44 13.43
N ALA A 155 24.87 -13.88 12.23
CA ALA A 155 23.66 -13.54 11.54
C ALA A 155 23.85 -13.61 10.01
N ALA A 156 22.76 -13.87 9.30
CA ALA A 156 22.70 -13.61 7.87
C ALA A 156 22.29 -12.14 7.65
N TYR A 157 23.06 -11.47 6.81
CA TYR A 157 22.84 -10.12 6.35
C TYR A 157 22.46 -10.17 4.86
N PHE A 158 21.27 -9.74 4.53
CA PHE A 158 20.73 -9.81 3.18
C PHE A 158 19.83 -8.61 2.89
N TYR A 159 19.32 -8.51 1.69
CA TYR A 159 18.51 -7.37 1.27
C TYR A 159 17.17 -7.80 0.68
N ASP A 160 16.16 -7.04 0.96
CA ASP A 160 14.95 -6.90 0.16
C ASP A 160 14.75 -5.42 -0.24
N ALA A 161 13.53 -4.97 -0.42
CA ALA A 161 13.25 -3.56 -0.63
C ALA A 161 12.16 -3.06 0.31
N ILE A 162 12.21 -1.77 0.63
CA ILE A 162 11.17 -1.05 1.35
C ILE A 162 10.44 -0.11 0.38
N CYS A 163 9.13 -0.01 0.53
CA CYS A 163 8.33 1.07 -0.04
C CYS A 163 8.07 2.10 1.05
N LEU A 164 8.58 3.31 0.89
CA LEU A 164 8.46 4.36 1.91
C LEU A 164 6.99 4.66 2.25
N SER A 165 6.11 4.65 1.25
CA SER A 165 4.67 4.82 1.41
C SER A 165 3.92 3.93 0.41
N PRO A 166 3.40 2.78 0.85
CA PRO A 166 2.52 1.95 0.01
C PRO A 166 1.27 2.69 -0.47
N GLU A 167 0.78 3.61 0.34
CA GLU A 167 -0.36 4.46 0.01
C GLU A 167 -0.03 5.33 -1.20
N ARG A 168 1.12 5.98 -1.20
CA ARG A 168 1.59 6.79 -2.34
C ARG A 168 1.94 5.96 -3.57
N LEU A 169 2.47 4.74 -3.40
CA LEU A 169 2.70 3.84 -4.52
C LEU A 169 1.37 3.41 -5.17
N THR A 170 0.34 3.12 -4.36
CA THR A 170 -1.02 2.86 -4.87
C THR A 170 -1.55 4.07 -5.64
N LEU A 171 -1.38 5.28 -5.10
CA LEU A 171 -1.77 6.53 -5.77
C LEU A 171 -0.95 6.79 -7.04
N GLY A 172 0.33 6.42 -7.06
CA GLY A 172 1.20 6.49 -8.24
C GLY A 172 0.67 5.65 -9.40
N PHE A 173 0.18 4.44 -9.14
CA PHE A 173 -0.51 3.62 -10.14
C PHE A 173 -1.80 4.28 -10.62
N LEU A 174 -2.62 4.85 -9.72
CA LEU A 174 -3.86 5.55 -10.11
C LEU A 174 -3.57 6.81 -10.94
N LYS A 175 -2.57 7.63 -10.56
CA LYS A 175 -2.13 8.76 -11.36
C LYS A 175 -1.66 8.33 -12.76
N SER A 176 -0.91 7.24 -12.83
CA SER A 176 -0.50 6.65 -14.11
C SER A 176 -1.72 6.20 -14.92
N ALA A 177 -2.71 5.54 -14.29
CA ALA A 177 -3.95 5.15 -14.96
C ALA A 177 -4.72 6.36 -15.51
N VAL A 178 -4.88 7.42 -14.70
CA VAL A 178 -5.57 8.65 -15.10
C VAL A 178 -4.85 9.36 -16.24
N SER A 179 -3.51 9.34 -16.27
CA SER A 179 -2.74 9.92 -17.39
C SER A 179 -2.98 9.19 -18.73
N TYR A 180 -3.50 7.97 -18.69
CA TYR A 180 -3.98 7.19 -19.85
C TYR A 180 -5.50 7.20 -20.00
N GLY A 181 -6.22 8.09 -19.30
CA GLY A 181 -7.66 8.29 -19.46
C GLY A 181 -8.56 7.48 -18.53
N ALA A 182 -8.02 6.73 -17.56
CA ALA A 182 -8.84 6.07 -16.55
C ALA A 182 -9.70 7.06 -15.77
N LYS A 183 -10.92 6.68 -15.45
CA LYS A 183 -11.86 7.43 -14.63
C LYS A 183 -11.91 6.82 -13.23
N ILE A 184 -11.62 7.62 -12.20
CA ILE A 184 -11.56 7.12 -10.82
C ILE A 184 -12.46 7.93 -9.90
N ALA A 185 -13.03 7.28 -8.87
CA ALA A 185 -13.77 7.97 -7.82
C ALA A 185 -13.62 7.23 -6.48
N ASN A 186 -13.19 7.96 -5.45
CA ASN A 186 -13.26 7.52 -4.06
C ASN A 186 -14.61 7.90 -3.43
N TYR A 187 -14.92 7.41 -2.22
CA TYR A 187 -16.19 7.62 -1.52
C TYR A 187 -17.41 7.25 -2.37
N THR A 188 -17.28 6.21 -3.19
CA THR A 188 -18.30 5.74 -4.12
C THR A 188 -18.54 4.24 -3.87
N VAL A 189 -19.66 3.92 -3.24
CA VAL A 189 -20.01 2.57 -2.78
C VAL A 189 -20.80 1.83 -3.86
N VAL A 190 -20.39 0.61 -4.19
CA VAL A 190 -21.20 -0.28 -5.04
C VAL A 190 -22.35 -0.86 -4.22
N GLU A 191 -23.57 -0.45 -4.51
CA GLU A 191 -24.77 -0.96 -3.86
C GLU A 191 -25.23 -2.28 -4.48
N ASN A 192 -25.24 -2.37 -5.82
CA ASN A 192 -25.68 -3.56 -6.55
C ASN A 192 -24.92 -3.75 -7.86
N LEU A 193 -24.97 -4.97 -8.39
CA LEU A 193 -24.61 -5.29 -9.77
C LEU A 193 -25.81 -5.04 -10.68
N ILE A 194 -25.57 -4.51 -11.89
CA ILE A 194 -26.61 -4.33 -12.91
C ILE A 194 -26.62 -5.56 -13.80
N TRP A 195 -27.79 -6.16 -13.95
CA TRP A 195 -27.99 -7.40 -14.69
C TRP A 195 -28.73 -7.19 -16.00
N LYS A 196 -28.31 -7.94 -17.00
CA LYS A 196 -29.08 -8.21 -18.22
C LYS A 196 -29.04 -9.72 -18.43
N GLU A 197 -30.16 -10.40 -18.22
CA GLU A 197 -30.26 -11.87 -18.24
C GLU A 197 -29.26 -12.55 -17.29
N ASN A 198 -28.27 -13.27 -17.81
CA ASN A 198 -27.18 -13.91 -17.05
C ASN A 198 -25.88 -13.13 -17.08
N SER A 199 -25.90 -11.86 -17.47
CA SER A 199 -24.72 -11.03 -17.62
C SER A 199 -24.74 -9.87 -16.64
N VAL A 200 -23.60 -9.62 -15.98
CA VAL A 200 -23.35 -8.37 -15.26
C VAL A 200 -22.90 -7.33 -16.29
N VAL A 201 -23.68 -6.26 -16.43
CA VAL A 201 -23.46 -5.19 -17.42
C VAL A 201 -23.12 -3.85 -16.80
N GLY A 202 -22.69 -3.86 -15.54
CA GLY A 202 -22.29 -2.67 -14.79
C GLY A 202 -22.62 -2.75 -13.30
N VAL A 203 -22.57 -1.60 -12.65
CA VAL A 203 -22.82 -1.45 -11.22
C VAL A 203 -23.73 -0.25 -10.93
N LEU A 204 -24.59 -0.40 -9.90
CA LEU A 204 -25.26 0.72 -9.24
C LEU A 204 -24.37 1.20 -8.10
N VAL A 205 -24.00 2.47 -8.12
CA VAL A 205 -23.16 3.07 -7.10
C VAL A 205 -23.88 4.19 -6.36
N HIS A 206 -23.49 4.40 -5.11
CA HIS A 206 -23.89 5.51 -4.28
C HIS A 206 -22.66 6.38 -3.99
N ASP A 207 -22.70 7.62 -4.41
CA ASP A 207 -21.72 8.63 -4.04
C ASP A 207 -22.02 9.15 -2.63
N VAL A 208 -21.20 8.79 -1.67
CA VAL A 208 -21.39 9.13 -0.25
C VAL A 208 -21.28 10.64 0.02
N LEU A 209 -20.52 11.36 -0.82
CA LEU A 209 -20.29 12.82 -0.62
C LEU A 209 -21.47 13.65 -1.11
N THR A 210 -22.13 13.24 -2.19
CA THR A 210 -23.26 13.98 -2.78
C THR A 210 -24.61 13.33 -2.47
N ASN A 211 -24.60 12.11 -1.90
CA ASN A 211 -25.78 11.27 -1.68
C ASN A 211 -26.54 10.91 -2.98
N GLN A 212 -25.85 10.94 -4.13
CA GLN A 212 -26.44 10.60 -5.43
C GLN A 212 -26.16 9.16 -5.81
N LYS A 213 -27.05 8.58 -6.60
CA LYS A 213 -26.88 7.23 -7.16
C LYS A 213 -26.69 7.29 -8.67
N HIS A 214 -25.75 6.46 -9.17
CA HIS A 214 -25.42 6.41 -10.57
C HIS A 214 -25.38 4.94 -11.05
N GLN A 215 -25.88 4.68 -12.26
CA GLN A 215 -25.70 3.43 -12.95
C GLN A 215 -24.50 3.54 -13.88
N ILE A 216 -23.43 2.81 -13.61
CA ILE A 216 -22.23 2.80 -14.45
C ILE A 216 -22.24 1.51 -15.26
N ARG A 217 -22.36 1.62 -16.58
CA ARG A 217 -22.36 0.48 -17.50
C ARG A 217 -20.95 0.07 -17.87
N SER A 218 -20.74 -1.24 -18.02
CA SER A 218 -19.47 -1.81 -18.46
C SER A 218 -19.66 -3.15 -19.14
N LYS A 219 -18.74 -3.49 -20.05
CA LYS A 219 -18.71 -4.81 -20.70
C LYS A 219 -18.18 -5.89 -19.77
N VAL A 220 -17.22 -5.56 -18.90
CA VAL A 220 -16.63 -6.45 -17.89
C VAL A 220 -16.52 -5.72 -16.57
N THR A 221 -16.99 -6.35 -15.49
CA THR A 221 -16.86 -5.85 -14.11
C THR A 221 -15.84 -6.71 -13.36
N ILE A 222 -14.87 -6.07 -12.73
CA ILE A 222 -13.84 -6.72 -11.92
C ILE A 222 -14.07 -6.43 -10.44
N ASN A 223 -14.34 -7.46 -9.68
CA ASN A 223 -14.38 -7.39 -8.23
C ASN A 223 -12.95 -7.50 -7.66
N ALA A 224 -12.34 -6.37 -7.32
CA ALA A 224 -11.01 -6.24 -6.70
C ALA A 224 -11.10 -5.68 -5.26
N SER A 225 -12.21 -5.94 -4.57
CA SER A 225 -12.55 -5.36 -3.27
C SER A 225 -11.83 -6.02 -2.07
N GLY A 226 -10.81 -6.85 -2.31
CA GLY A 226 -9.97 -7.44 -1.26
C GLY A 226 -10.77 -8.21 -0.20
N PRO A 227 -10.68 -7.84 1.10
CA PRO A 227 -11.43 -8.52 2.16
C PRO A 227 -12.95 -8.46 2.00
N TRP A 228 -13.47 -7.49 1.24
CA TRP A 228 -14.91 -7.30 0.97
C TRP A 228 -15.41 -8.08 -0.25
N THR A 229 -14.63 -8.96 -0.81
CA THR A 229 -15.00 -9.73 -2.01
C THR A 229 -16.35 -10.42 -1.86
N HIS A 230 -16.61 -11.04 -0.70
CA HIS A 230 -17.91 -11.68 -0.42
C HIS A 230 -19.09 -10.71 -0.38
N ASN A 231 -18.86 -9.47 0.11
CA ASN A 231 -19.90 -8.45 0.16
C ASN A 231 -20.37 -8.04 -1.24
N ILE A 232 -19.47 -8.07 -2.23
CA ILE A 232 -19.82 -7.83 -3.63
C ILE A 232 -20.50 -9.06 -4.24
N LEU A 233 -19.95 -10.26 -4.01
CA LEU A 233 -20.52 -11.50 -4.56
C LEU A 233 -21.90 -11.83 -3.97
N SER A 234 -22.19 -11.47 -2.73
CA SER A 234 -23.52 -11.64 -2.12
C SER A 234 -24.61 -10.81 -2.77
N LYS A 235 -24.25 -9.81 -3.59
CA LYS A 235 -25.18 -9.04 -4.42
C LYS A 235 -25.57 -9.76 -5.72
N SER A 236 -25.02 -10.94 -5.94
CA SER A 236 -25.32 -11.82 -7.07
C SER A 236 -25.91 -13.13 -6.55
N PRO A 237 -27.18 -13.44 -6.83
CA PRO A 237 -27.79 -14.69 -6.38
C PRO A 237 -27.26 -15.92 -7.12
N LYS A 238 -26.50 -15.71 -8.20
CA LYS A 238 -26.05 -16.77 -9.12
C LYS A 238 -24.58 -17.13 -8.98
N THR A 239 -23.78 -16.33 -8.27
CA THR A 239 -22.34 -16.60 -8.14
C THR A 239 -22.06 -17.50 -6.96
N GLU A 240 -21.29 -18.55 -7.19
CA GLU A 240 -20.65 -19.29 -6.11
C GLU A 240 -19.62 -18.40 -5.39
N GLN A 241 -19.36 -18.73 -4.14
CA GLN A 241 -18.35 -18.03 -3.36
C GLN A 241 -17.10 -18.91 -3.23
N PRO A 242 -16.18 -18.84 -4.21
CA PRO A 242 -15.07 -19.78 -4.33
C PRO A 242 -13.99 -19.59 -3.26
N MET A 243 -14.10 -18.55 -2.44
CA MET A 243 -13.11 -18.21 -1.46
C MET A 243 -13.59 -18.47 -0.02
N PRO A 244 -12.68 -18.83 0.91
CA PRO A 244 -13.04 -18.96 2.31
C PRO A 244 -13.48 -17.61 2.90
N LYS A 245 -14.46 -17.64 3.80
CA LYS A 245 -14.88 -16.45 4.58
C LYS A 245 -13.82 -16.04 5.61
N LYS A 246 -12.92 -16.95 5.97
CA LYS A 246 -11.78 -16.72 6.87
C LYS A 246 -10.87 -15.62 6.32
N ARG A 247 -10.40 -14.73 7.18
CA ARG A 247 -9.41 -13.69 6.91
C ARG A 247 -8.19 -13.90 7.82
N SER A 248 -7.05 -13.33 7.44
CA SER A 248 -5.91 -13.22 8.34
C SER A 248 -5.79 -11.77 8.82
N GLU A 249 -5.91 -11.57 10.13
CA GLU A 249 -5.57 -10.31 10.77
C GLU A 249 -4.06 -10.13 10.81
N GLY A 250 -3.59 -8.92 10.55
CA GLY A 250 -2.21 -8.54 10.77
C GLY A 250 -2.13 -7.13 11.33
N ILE A 251 -1.47 -6.99 12.48
CA ILE A 251 -1.25 -5.69 13.12
C ILE A 251 0.24 -5.36 13.18
N TYR A 252 0.51 -4.07 13.29
CA TYR A 252 1.83 -3.47 13.50
C TYR A 252 1.73 -2.47 14.65
N ILE A 253 2.79 -2.40 15.46
CA ILE A 253 2.94 -1.39 16.49
C ILE A 253 4.18 -0.54 16.20
N ILE A 254 4.12 0.74 16.54
CA ILE A 254 5.23 1.68 16.48
C ILE A 254 5.66 1.99 17.91
N THR A 255 6.96 1.86 18.20
CA THR A 255 7.53 2.08 19.54
C THR A 255 8.73 3.02 19.47
N LYS A 256 9.30 3.37 20.62
CA LYS A 256 10.65 3.98 20.67
C LYS A 256 11.64 3.18 19.81
N LYS A 257 12.73 3.81 19.38
CA LYS A 257 13.75 3.16 18.54
C LYS A 257 14.44 2.02 19.27
N LEU A 258 14.31 0.80 18.77
CA LEU A 258 14.89 -0.43 19.32
C LEU A 258 16.00 -1.01 18.45
N THR A 259 16.06 -0.64 17.18
CA THR A 259 17.01 -1.21 16.22
C THR A 259 17.47 -0.16 15.20
N ASN A 260 18.65 -0.38 14.64
CA ASN A 260 19.20 0.40 13.52
C ASN A 260 19.01 -0.31 12.17
N LEU A 261 18.67 -1.60 12.19
CA LEU A 261 18.43 -2.41 11.00
C LEU A 261 17.22 -3.30 11.20
N MET A 262 16.58 -3.65 10.11
CA MET A 262 15.49 -4.61 10.18
C MET A 262 16.00 -5.97 10.66
N THR A 263 15.51 -6.41 11.81
CA THR A 263 15.85 -7.69 12.41
C THR A 263 14.64 -8.60 12.39
N LEU A 264 14.80 -9.80 11.83
CA LEU A 264 13.74 -10.81 11.73
C LEU A 264 13.79 -11.74 12.94
N TYR A 265 12.63 -11.98 13.54
CA TYR A 265 12.42 -12.95 14.58
C TYR A 265 11.43 -14.01 14.12
N VAL A 266 11.73 -15.27 14.44
CA VAL A 266 10.90 -16.44 14.11
C VAL A 266 10.63 -17.21 15.38
N GLY A 267 9.38 -17.29 15.78
CA GLY A 267 8.92 -18.06 16.93
C GLY A 267 7.89 -19.11 16.52
N ASP A 268 7.27 -19.73 17.52
CA ASP A 268 6.27 -20.78 17.36
C ASP A 268 4.95 -20.27 16.75
N LYS A 269 4.52 -19.06 17.11
CA LYS A 269 3.30 -18.42 16.60
C LYS A 269 3.51 -17.66 15.27
N GLY A 270 4.69 -17.79 14.65
CA GLY A 270 5.00 -17.12 13.38
C GLY A 270 6.26 -16.27 13.43
N HIS A 271 6.32 -15.27 12.56
CA HIS A 271 7.47 -14.36 12.47
C HIS A 271 7.00 -12.91 12.57
N PHE A 272 7.85 -12.07 13.10
CA PHE A 272 7.74 -10.61 13.04
C PHE A 272 9.12 -9.99 12.83
N SER A 273 9.15 -8.71 12.59
CA SER A 273 10.40 -7.96 12.45
C SER A 273 10.37 -6.69 13.27
N PHE A 274 11.54 -6.27 13.73
CA PHE A 274 11.79 -4.91 14.17
C PHE A 274 12.38 -4.16 12.99
N ALA A 275 11.70 -3.13 12.51
CA ALA A 275 12.15 -2.33 11.38
C ALA A 275 12.36 -0.88 11.81
N PRO A 276 13.51 -0.24 11.52
CA PRO A 276 13.67 1.19 11.69
C PRO A 276 12.60 1.95 10.91
N TRP A 277 11.92 2.88 11.55
CA TRP A 277 10.85 3.65 10.94
C TRP A 277 10.78 5.07 11.51
N ARG A 278 11.16 6.09 10.73
CA ARG A 278 11.03 7.52 11.09
C ARG A 278 11.56 7.85 12.51
N GLY A 279 12.75 7.40 12.84
CA GLY A 279 13.34 7.57 14.18
C GLY A 279 12.82 6.62 15.28
N HIS A 280 11.87 5.76 14.95
CA HIS A 280 11.21 4.79 15.81
C HIS A 280 11.47 3.35 15.34
N SER A 281 10.79 2.39 15.94
CA SER A 281 10.73 1.00 15.47
C SER A 281 9.30 0.60 15.14
N MET A 282 9.10 0.11 13.93
CA MET A 282 7.87 -0.56 13.50
C MET A 282 8.05 -2.07 13.73
N ILE A 283 7.14 -2.68 14.48
CA ILE A 283 7.19 -4.10 14.82
C ILE A 283 5.94 -4.79 14.28
N GLY A 284 6.13 -5.90 13.60
CA GLY A 284 5.04 -6.70 13.00
C GLY A 284 5.52 -7.57 11.85
N PRO A 285 4.57 -8.25 11.19
CA PRO A 285 3.14 -8.34 11.49
C PRO A 285 2.80 -9.43 12.53
N THR A 286 1.57 -9.38 13.05
CA THR A 286 0.92 -10.58 13.57
C THR A 286 0.25 -11.38 12.46
N GLU A 287 -0.17 -12.60 12.78
CA GLU A 287 -0.97 -13.43 11.88
C GLU A 287 -2.01 -14.22 12.68
N LYS A 288 -3.24 -13.70 12.76
CA LYS A 288 -4.35 -14.27 13.52
C LYS A 288 -5.56 -14.52 12.62
N SER A 289 -6.25 -15.63 12.80
CA SER A 289 -7.49 -15.94 12.08
C SER A 289 -8.61 -14.99 12.50
N TYR A 290 -9.37 -14.47 11.53
CA TYR A 290 -10.55 -13.66 11.74
C TYR A 290 -11.75 -14.22 10.96
N PHE A 291 -12.87 -14.44 11.66
CA PHE A 291 -14.09 -15.04 11.12
C PHE A 291 -15.30 -14.08 11.16
N GLY A 292 -15.14 -12.91 11.79
CA GLY A 292 -16.19 -11.90 11.91
C GLY A 292 -16.51 -11.19 10.59
N ASN A 293 -17.50 -10.30 10.66
CA ASN A 293 -17.81 -9.41 9.55
C ASN A 293 -16.65 -8.42 9.36
N VAL A 294 -16.27 -8.20 8.10
CA VAL A 294 -15.15 -7.32 7.74
C VAL A 294 -15.38 -5.88 8.17
N GLU A 295 -16.64 -5.42 8.21
CA GLU A 295 -16.98 -4.06 8.64
C GLU A 295 -16.81 -3.84 10.16
N ASP A 296 -16.89 -4.92 10.95
CA ASP A 296 -16.80 -4.86 12.41
C ASP A 296 -15.36 -4.97 12.92
N TRP A 297 -14.42 -5.29 12.01
CA TRP A 297 -13.03 -5.40 12.41
C TRP A 297 -12.46 -4.06 12.85
N LYS A 298 -11.82 -4.06 13.99
CA LYS A 298 -11.05 -2.93 14.54
C LYS A 298 -9.86 -3.45 15.32
N LEU A 299 -8.83 -2.64 15.37
CA LEU A 299 -7.71 -2.87 16.27
C LEU A 299 -8.20 -2.73 17.73
N THR A 300 -7.76 -3.65 18.60
CA THR A 300 -8.16 -3.65 20.03
C THR A 300 -6.94 -3.61 20.95
N LYS A 301 -7.13 -3.19 22.19
CA LYS A 301 -6.12 -3.22 23.24
C LYS A 301 -5.60 -4.65 23.45
N GLU A 302 -6.51 -5.61 23.48
CA GLU A 302 -6.19 -7.03 23.65
C GLU A 302 -5.25 -7.53 22.57
N SER A 303 -5.51 -7.22 21.29
CA SER A 303 -4.63 -7.60 20.16
C SER A 303 -3.24 -7.00 20.30
N ILE A 304 -3.13 -5.76 20.78
CA ILE A 304 -1.83 -5.10 21.02
C ILE A 304 -1.10 -5.78 22.18
N THR A 305 -1.79 -6.04 23.29
CA THR A 305 -1.20 -6.67 24.49
C THR A 305 -0.69 -8.08 24.17
N GLU A 306 -1.54 -8.92 23.54
CA GLU A 306 -1.15 -10.26 23.09
C GLU A 306 0.11 -10.25 22.22
N PHE A 307 0.22 -9.23 21.35
CA PHE A 307 1.39 -9.10 20.48
C PHE A 307 2.63 -8.66 21.24
N ILE A 308 2.52 -7.74 22.19
CA ILE A 308 3.63 -7.31 23.06
C ILE A 308 4.16 -8.50 23.87
N ASP A 309 3.27 -9.31 24.44
CA ASP A 309 3.65 -10.50 25.18
C ASP A 309 4.46 -11.46 24.29
N TYR A 310 3.97 -11.71 23.06
CA TYR A 310 4.68 -12.54 22.09
C TYR A 310 6.05 -11.97 21.68
N ILE A 311 6.16 -10.65 21.51
CA ILE A 311 7.45 -9.98 21.25
C ILE A 311 8.42 -10.21 22.41
N ASN A 312 7.96 -10.00 23.65
CA ASN A 312 8.77 -10.14 24.85
C ASN A 312 9.26 -11.57 25.10
N GLU A 313 8.47 -12.56 24.70
CA GLU A 313 8.84 -13.98 24.78
C GLU A 313 9.86 -14.37 23.70
N THR A 314 9.69 -13.88 22.48
CA THR A 314 10.42 -14.38 21.30
C THR A 314 11.71 -13.59 21.02
N SER A 315 11.71 -12.26 21.22
CA SER A 315 12.82 -11.41 20.78
C SER A 315 14.00 -11.34 21.75
N HIS A 316 13.79 -11.73 23.02
CA HIS A 316 14.80 -11.64 24.09
C HIS A 316 15.42 -10.23 24.22
N ILE A 317 14.64 -9.18 23.98
CA ILE A 317 15.08 -7.79 24.18
C ILE A 317 15.38 -7.56 25.67
N LYS A 318 16.38 -6.71 25.96
CA LYS A 318 16.83 -6.44 27.35
C LYS A 318 15.73 -5.81 28.20
N GLU A 319 15.05 -4.83 27.66
CA GLU A 319 13.92 -4.15 28.30
C GLU A 319 12.62 -4.64 27.69
N LYS A 320 11.78 -5.28 28.50
CA LYS A 320 10.46 -5.73 28.04
C LYS A 320 9.60 -4.54 27.64
N LEU A 321 8.89 -4.70 26.54
CA LEU A 321 7.91 -3.72 26.07
C LEU A 321 6.62 -3.83 26.88
N THR A 322 5.97 -2.69 27.05
CA THR A 322 4.63 -2.53 27.63
C THR A 322 3.72 -1.80 26.65
N VAL A 323 2.43 -1.72 26.93
CA VAL A 323 1.48 -0.95 26.10
C VAL A 323 1.85 0.54 26.08
N ASP A 324 2.43 1.07 27.17
CA ASP A 324 2.85 2.47 27.29
C ASP A 324 4.04 2.83 26.37
N ASP A 325 4.80 1.84 25.91
CA ASP A 325 5.86 2.05 24.92
C ASP A 325 5.33 2.18 23.47
N VAL A 326 4.03 1.91 23.26
CA VAL A 326 3.42 1.97 21.92
C VAL A 326 2.94 3.38 21.63
N ILE A 327 3.50 3.98 20.59
CA ILE A 327 3.17 5.34 20.14
C ILE A 327 1.98 5.33 19.20
N PHE A 328 1.96 4.35 18.30
CA PHE A 328 0.89 4.16 17.31
C PHE A 328 0.76 2.67 16.95
N ALA A 329 -0.42 2.29 16.51
CA ALA A 329 -0.66 0.95 16.02
C ALA A 329 -1.65 0.97 14.85
N TYR A 330 -1.46 0.07 13.90
CA TYR A 330 -2.34 -0.09 12.76
C TYR A 330 -2.41 -1.55 12.33
N GLY A 331 -3.39 -1.87 11.53
CA GLY A 331 -3.55 -3.22 11.03
C GLY A 331 -4.66 -3.34 10.01
N GLY A 332 -4.94 -4.58 9.61
CA GLY A 332 -5.99 -4.87 8.66
C GLY A 332 -6.18 -6.35 8.40
N LEU A 333 -7.21 -6.64 7.65
CA LEU A 333 -7.56 -7.99 7.25
C LEU A 333 -6.95 -8.32 5.88
N ARG A 334 -6.33 -9.49 5.77
CA ARG A 334 -5.82 -10.03 4.51
C ARG A 334 -6.83 -11.06 3.99
N PRO A 335 -7.27 -10.97 2.74
CA PRO A 335 -8.06 -12.02 2.12
C PRO A 335 -7.21 -13.28 1.95
N LEU A 336 -7.79 -14.45 2.20
CA LEU A 336 -7.19 -15.74 1.94
C LEU A 336 -7.90 -16.39 0.75
N VAL A 337 -7.18 -17.19 -0.03
CA VAL A 337 -7.72 -17.91 -1.19
C VAL A 337 -7.88 -19.40 -0.92
N GLU A 338 -7.23 -19.92 0.13
CA GLU A 338 -7.30 -21.31 0.55
C GLU A 338 -7.86 -21.45 1.96
N SER A 339 -8.65 -22.51 2.19
CA SER A 339 -9.05 -22.95 3.53
C SER A 339 -7.92 -23.76 4.15
N SER A 340 -7.16 -23.15 5.04
CA SER A 340 -6.15 -23.81 5.85
C SER A 340 -6.47 -23.53 7.32
N ASP A 341 -6.30 -24.52 8.19
CA ASP A 341 -6.49 -24.34 9.63
C ASP A 341 -5.46 -23.37 10.20
N ASP A 342 -4.25 -23.39 9.64
CA ASP A 342 -3.18 -22.45 9.96
C ASP A 342 -3.10 -21.33 8.93
N THR A 343 -3.40 -20.09 9.36
CA THR A 343 -3.30 -18.89 8.51
C THR A 343 -1.87 -18.52 8.15
N TYR A 344 -0.90 -18.96 8.95
CA TYR A 344 0.52 -18.70 8.70
C TYR A 344 1.03 -19.51 7.50
N SER A 345 0.60 -20.75 7.35
CA SER A 345 0.95 -21.63 6.23
C SER A 345 0.10 -21.40 4.98
N ALA A 346 -1.04 -20.66 5.09
CA ALA A 346 -1.91 -20.39 3.96
C ALA A 346 -1.17 -19.67 2.82
N SER A 347 -1.36 -20.16 1.60
CA SER A 347 -0.77 -19.57 0.41
C SER A 347 -1.19 -18.11 0.22
N ARG A 348 -0.24 -17.28 -0.18
CA ARG A 348 -0.46 -15.87 -0.56
C ARG A 348 -0.54 -15.70 -2.07
N ARG A 349 -0.93 -16.73 -2.78
CA ARG A 349 -1.16 -16.67 -4.23
C ARG A 349 -2.30 -15.71 -4.54
N SER A 350 -2.24 -15.14 -5.71
CA SER A 350 -3.37 -14.42 -6.31
C SER A 350 -4.20 -15.40 -7.13
N GLU A 351 -5.52 -15.30 -7.03
CA GLU A 351 -6.45 -16.13 -7.79
C GLU A 351 -7.44 -15.30 -8.57
N LEU A 352 -7.81 -15.82 -9.73
CA LEU A 352 -8.72 -15.19 -10.66
C LEU A 352 -9.91 -16.11 -10.92
N TYR A 353 -11.09 -15.68 -10.47
CA TYR A 353 -12.35 -16.40 -10.67
C TYR A 353 -13.16 -15.74 -11.78
N ASP A 354 -13.31 -16.43 -12.89
CA ASP A 354 -14.20 -16.02 -13.97
C ASP A 354 -15.56 -16.70 -13.77
N HIS A 355 -16.56 -15.91 -13.41
CA HIS A 355 -17.89 -16.40 -13.05
C HIS A 355 -18.71 -16.95 -14.22
N VAL A 356 -18.15 -17.00 -15.43
CA VAL A 356 -18.72 -17.80 -16.54
C VAL A 356 -18.91 -19.26 -16.12
N ARG A 357 -18.07 -19.79 -15.24
CA ARG A 357 -18.19 -21.14 -14.69
C ARG A 357 -19.47 -21.33 -13.86
N ASP A 358 -19.95 -20.24 -13.26
CA ASP A 358 -21.20 -20.19 -12.47
C ASP A 358 -22.39 -19.82 -13.36
N GLY A 359 -22.20 -19.71 -14.68
CA GLY A 359 -23.20 -19.25 -15.64
C GLY A 359 -23.39 -17.73 -15.69
N VAL A 360 -22.48 -16.96 -15.07
CA VAL A 360 -22.52 -15.49 -15.00
C VAL A 360 -21.49 -14.87 -15.93
N GLN A 361 -21.97 -14.16 -16.95
CA GLN A 361 -21.13 -13.42 -17.88
C GLN A 361 -20.74 -12.04 -17.30
N GLY A 362 -19.64 -11.44 -17.79
CA GLY A 362 -19.27 -10.06 -17.49
C GLY A 362 -18.72 -9.81 -16.08
N LEU A 363 -18.61 -10.83 -15.22
CA LEU A 363 -18.06 -10.69 -13.87
C LEU A 363 -16.79 -11.54 -13.69
N ILE A 364 -15.75 -10.92 -13.15
CA ILE A 364 -14.49 -11.57 -12.74
C ILE A 364 -14.15 -11.12 -11.32
N THR A 365 -13.68 -12.04 -10.49
CA THR A 365 -13.19 -11.74 -9.13
C THR A 365 -11.69 -11.92 -9.06
N ALA A 366 -10.98 -10.88 -8.65
CA ALA A 366 -9.56 -10.88 -8.35
C ALA A 366 -9.34 -11.01 -6.83
N ALA A 367 -8.80 -12.13 -6.40
CA ALA A 367 -8.74 -12.51 -4.99
C ALA A 367 -7.32 -12.75 -4.49
N GLY A 368 -7.07 -12.50 -3.21
CA GLY A 368 -5.78 -12.75 -2.56
C GLY A 368 -4.65 -11.87 -3.11
N GLY A 369 -3.47 -12.45 -3.16
CA GLY A 369 -2.27 -11.81 -3.69
C GLY A 369 -1.45 -11.05 -2.65
N LYS A 370 -0.25 -10.65 -3.07
CA LYS A 370 0.68 -9.83 -2.29
C LYS A 370 0.72 -8.42 -2.86
N TYR A 371 1.03 -7.46 -2.01
CA TYR A 371 1.30 -6.09 -2.47
C TYR A 371 2.40 -6.07 -3.55
N THR A 372 3.50 -6.79 -3.32
CA THR A 372 4.66 -6.89 -4.22
C THR A 372 4.29 -7.36 -5.64
N THR A 373 3.38 -8.33 -5.78
CA THR A 373 3.08 -8.98 -7.07
C THR A 373 1.80 -8.44 -7.74
N SER A 374 1.21 -7.38 -7.19
CA SER A 374 -0.06 -6.82 -7.68
C SER A 374 -0.01 -6.38 -9.15
N ARG A 375 1.12 -5.82 -9.60
CA ARG A 375 1.32 -5.41 -10.99
C ARG A 375 1.28 -6.62 -11.95
N HIS A 376 1.99 -7.69 -11.62
CA HIS A 376 1.97 -8.93 -12.42
C HIS A 376 0.59 -9.59 -12.40
N PHE A 377 -0.10 -9.52 -11.27
CA PHE A 377 -1.48 -10.00 -11.18
C PHE A 377 -2.42 -9.19 -12.09
N ALA A 378 -2.23 -7.87 -12.18
CA ALA A 378 -2.98 -7.02 -13.11
C ALA A 378 -2.77 -7.44 -14.58
N GLU A 379 -1.54 -7.79 -15.00
CA GLU A 379 -1.28 -8.36 -16.33
C GLU A 379 -2.05 -9.67 -16.56
N THR A 380 -2.13 -10.51 -15.52
CA THR A 380 -2.88 -11.79 -15.60
C THR A 380 -4.38 -11.56 -15.74
N ILE A 381 -4.95 -10.61 -14.98
CA ILE A 381 -6.35 -10.21 -15.08
C ILE A 381 -6.62 -9.63 -16.47
N PHE A 382 -5.73 -8.74 -16.95
CA PHE A 382 -5.88 -8.11 -18.26
C PHE A 382 -5.94 -9.13 -19.41
N LYS A 383 -5.11 -10.18 -19.39
CA LYS A 383 -5.16 -11.27 -20.38
C LYS A 383 -6.54 -11.93 -20.42
N ARG A 384 -7.24 -12.03 -19.28
CA ARG A 384 -8.62 -12.56 -19.23
C ARG A 384 -9.62 -11.56 -19.80
N ILE A 385 -9.48 -10.28 -19.48
CA ILE A 385 -10.31 -9.20 -20.02
C ILE A 385 -10.18 -9.14 -21.55
N GLN A 386 -8.96 -9.16 -22.06
CA GLN A 386 -8.68 -9.11 -23.50
C GLN A 386 -9.37 -10.23 -24.29
N LYS A 387 -9.34 -11.46 -23.73
CA LYS A 387 -10.03 -12.61 -24.35
C LYS A 387 -11.57 -12.46 -24.39
N LYS A 388 -12.16 -11.70 -23.44
CA LYS A 388 -13.61 -11.47 -23.38
C LYS A 388 -14.07 -10.36 -24.31
N LEU A 389 -13.24 -9.34 -24.50
CA LEU A 389 -13.62 -8.13 -25.23
C LEU A 389 -13.26 -8.18 -26.72
N ASP A 390 -12.43 -9.14 -27.13
CA ASP A 390 -11.95 -9.30 -28.52
C ASP A 390 -11.50 -7.96 -29.15
N LYS A 391 -10.81 -7.14 -28.36
CA LYS A 391 -10.35 -5.81 -28.75
C LYS A 391 -8.84 -5.80 -28.87
N LYS A 392 -8.30 -5.20 -29.94
CA LYS A 392 -6.85 -5.00 -30.11
C LYS A 392 -6.32 -4.18 -28.94
N SER A 393 -5.29 -4.69 -28.29
CA SER A 393 -4.63 -4.00 -27.15
C SER A 393 -3.33 -3.33 -27.57
N GLY A 394 -3.01 -2.24 -26.88
CA GLY A 394 -1.70 -1.63 -26.92
C GLY A 394 -0.61 -2.51 -26.28
N GLU A 395 0.64 -2.02 -26.32
CA GLU A 395 1.80 -2.70 -25.74
C GLU A 395 1.72 -2.76 -24.20
N ALA A 396 2.30 -3.81 -23.61
CA ALA A 396 2.49 -3.94 -22.17
C ALA A 396 3.60 -3.01 -21.69
N ILE A 397 3.26 -1.90 -21.08
CA ILE A 397 4.21 -0.88 -20.65
C ILE A 397 4.39 -0.77 -19.13
N SER A 398 3.51 -1.36 -18.33
CA SER A 398 3.48 -1.19 -16.87
C SER A 398 4.76 -1.65 -16.15
N ALA A 399 5.57 -2.54 -16.77
CA ALA A 399 6.87 -2.95 -16.26
C ALA A 399 8.05 -2.18 -16.89
N LYS A 400 7.81 -1.32 -17.88
CA LYS A 400 8.82 -0.72 -18.75
C LYS A 400 8.87 0.80 -18.69
N GLN A 401 7.92 1.43 -18.01
CA GLN A 401 7.84 2.88 -17.90
C GLN A 401 7.71 3.30 -16.43
N TYR A 402 8.32 4.44 -16.10
CA TYR A 402 8.13 5.06 -14.79
C TYR A 402 6.65 5.31 -14.52
N LEU A 403 6.25 5.16 -13.27
CA LEU A 403 4.96 5.67 -12.82
C LEU A 403 4.94 7.21 -12.94
N TYR A 404 3.74 7.76 -12.99
CA TYR A 404 3.56 9.21 -13.10
C TYR A 404 4.32 9.95 -12.00
N ALA A 405 5.10 10.94 -12.39
CA ALA A 405 6.00 11.75 -11.57
C ALA A 405 7.20 11.00 -10.95
N SER A 406 7.45 9.74 -11.32
CA SER A 406 8.61 8.97 -10.86
C SER A 406 9.77 8.92 -11.87
N GLN A 407 9.74 9.75 -12.93
CA GLN A 407 10.76 9.79 -13.99
C GLN A 407 12.08 10.39 -13.49
N ILE A 408 12.71 9.71 -12.55
CA ILE A 408 13.97 10.13 -11.92
C ILE A 408 15.02 9.03 -12.13
N PRO A 409 15.93 9.16 -13.11
CA PRO A 409 16.89 8.10 -13.44
C PRO A 409 17.85 7.75 -12.32
N ASN A 410 18.27 8.72 -11.52
CA ASN A 410 19.07 8.53 -10.32
C ASN A 410 18.56 9.44 -9.21
N VAL A 411 17.90 8.82 -8.22
CA VAL A 411 17.18 9.55 -7.18
C VAL A 411 18.13 10.33 -6.26
N GLU A 412 19.24 9.76 -5.88
CA GLU A 412 20.18 10.41 -4.94
C GLU A 412 20.88 11.62 -5.59
N ILE A 413 21.29 11.48 -6.85
CA ILE A 413 21.88 12.61 -7.61
C ILE A 413 20.83 13.71 -7.81
N PHE A 414 19.59 13.33 -8.16
CA PHE A 414 18.50 14.27 -8.34
C PHE A 414 18.22 15.07 -7.06
N ILE A 415 18.13 14.40 -5.92
CA ILE A 415 17.91 15.03 -4.60
C ILE A 415 19.04 16.03 -4.30
N GLN A 416 20.31 15.66 -4.52
CA GLN A 416 21.44 16.57 -4.26
C GLN A 416 21.38 17.82 -5.17
N GLY A 417 20.98 17.68 -6.41
CA GLY A 417 20.75 18.81 -7.32
C GLY A 417 19.59 19.70 -6.85
N ALA A 418 18.46 19.09 -6.50
CA ALA A 418 17.28 19.80 -6.05
C ALA A 418 17.50 20.57 -4.73
N LYS A 419 18.25 20.01 -3.78
CA LYS A 419 18.64 20.69 -2.53
C LYS A 419 19.40 22.00 -2.82
N LYS A 420 20.32 22.00 -3.77
CA LYS A 420 21.06 23.20 -4.17
C LYS A 420 20.17 24.25 -4.85
N GLN A 421 19.21 23.79 -5.66
CA GLN A 421 18.29 24.69 -6.38
C GLN A 421 17.21 25.29 -5.48
N ASN A 422 16.88 24.63 -4.36
CA ASN A 422 15.82 25.03 -3.44
C ASN A 422 16.37 25.33 -2.05
N SER A 423 17.45 26.13 -1.97
CA SER A 423 18.13 26.51 -0.73
C SER A 423 17.29 27.39 0.21
N ASP A 424 16.14 27.83 -0.23
CA ASP A 424 15.11 28.52 0.56
C ASP A 424 14.29 27.57 1.46
N PHE A 425 14.45 26.24 1.27
CA PHE A 425 13.87 25.21 2.12
C PHE A 425 14.95 24.36 2.80
N SER A 426 14.57 23.68 3.88
CA SER A 426 15.50 22.75 4.54
C SER A 426 15.83 21.57 3.62
N GLU A 427 17.05 21.05 3.71
CA GLU A 427 17.45 19.87 2.93
C GLU A 427 16.57 18.65 3.22
N ASN A 428 16.10 18.50 4.46
CA ASN A 428 15.19 17.42 4.84
C ASN A 428 13.84 17.56 4.13
N THR A 429 13.30 18.77 4.04
CA THR A 429 12.04 19.04 3.31
C THR A 429 12.16 18.68 1.85
N VAL A 430 13.22 19.11 1.16
CA VAL A 430 13.41 18.80 -0.26
C VAL A 430 13.58 17.30 -0.47
N ASP A 431 14.38 16.63 0.36
CA ASP A 431 14.57 15.18 0.31
C ASP A 431 13.24 14.42 0.52
N TYR A 432 12.51 14.78 1.58
CA TYR A 432 11.23 14.16 1.90
C TYR A 432 10.21 14.31 0.75
N LEU A 433 10.04 15.52 0.24
CA LEU A 433 9.09 15.80 -0.82
C LEU A 433 9.42 15.03 -2.12
N ILE A 434 10.68 14.95 -2.52
CA ILE A 434 11.08 14.19 -3.71
C ILE A 434 10.80 12.70 -3.52
N ARG A 435 11.16 12.13 -2.37
CA ARG A 435 10.90 10.72 -2.10
C ARG A 435 9.42 10.37 -2.12
N HIS A 436 8.55 11.25 -1.62
CA HIS A 436 7.12 10.97 -1.53
C HIS A 436 6.33 11.41 -2.77
N TYR A 437 6.70 12.52 -3.41
CA TYR A 437 5.93 13.12 -4.51
C TYR A 437 6.62 13.06 -5.87
N GLY A 438 7.87 12.57 -5.93
CA GLY A 438 8.65 12.57 -7.16
C GLY A 438 8.74 13.97 -7.75
N LEU A 439 8.60 14.11 -9.07
CA LEU A 439 8.68 15.40 -9.76
C LEU A 439 7.57 16.41 -9.39
N GLN A 440 6.53 15.98 -8.68
CA GLN A 440 5.48 16.90 -8.21
C GLN A 440 5.89 17.69 -6.95
N TYR A 441 7.06 17.42 -6.36
CA TYR A 441 7.61 18.20 -5.25
C TYR A 441 7.69 19.71 -5.58
N GLU A 442 7.97 20.07 -6.83
CA GLU A 442 8.04 21.47 -7.27
C GLU A 442 6.74 22.21 -7.07
N ILE A 443 5.59 21.58 -7.33
CA ILE A 443 4.27 22.20 -7.13
C ILE A 443 4.06 22.51 -5.65
N ILE A 444 4.50 21.62 -4.76
CA ILE A 444 4.37 21.82 -3.31
C ILE A 444 5.25 22.99 -2.86
N LEU A 445 6.51 23.04 -3.32
CA LEU A 445 7.40 24.16 -3.03
C LEU A 445 6.88 25.49 -3.59
N GLU A 446 6.28 25.48 -4.80
CA GLU A 446 5.63 26.68 -5.37
C GLU A 446 4.46 27.17 -4.52
N LEU A 447 3.61 26.27 -4.00
CA LEU A 447 2.54 26.62 -3.07
C LEU A 447 3.10 27.28 -1.80
N ALA A 448 4.16 26.73 -1.25
CA ALA A 448 4.84 27.26 -0.07
C ALA A 448 5.47 28.65 -0.33
N ARG A 449 6.05 28.89 -1.51
CA ARG A 449 6.59 30.20 -1.91
C ARG A 449 5.51 31.26 -2.09
N LYS A 450 4.38 30.88 -2.68
CA LYS A 450 3.24 31.79 -2.92
C LYS A 450 2.54 32.21 -1.62
N THR A 451 2.54 31.34 -0.62
CA THR A 451 1.86 31.58 0.66
C THR A 451 2.81 31.18 1.81
N LYS A 452 3.50 32.16 2.36
CA LYS A 452 4.59 31.96 3.31
C LYS A 452 4.27 31.01 4.48
N ASN A 453 3.05 31.07 5.02
CA ASN A 453 2.63 30.19 6.12
C ASN A 453 2.62 28.72 5.73
N LEU A 454 2.46 28.38 4.43
CA LEU A 454 2.48 27.00 3.94
C LEU A 454 3.87 26.37 3.95
N ALA A 455 4.94 27.16 4.11
CA ALA A 455 6.30 26.66 4.28
C ALA A 455 6.59 26.14 5.71
N ALA A 456 5.63 26.26 6.63
CA ALA A 456 5.79 25.77 8.00
C ALA A 456 6.10 24.27 8.03
N VAL A 457 7.21 23.89 8.67
CA VAL A 457 7.64 22.50 8.87
C VAL A 457 6.83 21.90 10.02
N LEU A 458 6.25 20.73 9.78
CA LEU A 458 5.30 20.09 10.69
C LEU A 458 5.95 19.01 11.57
N ASN A 459 7.10 18.47 11.16
CA ASN A 459 7.82 17.44 11.93
C ASN A 459 9.31 17.34 11.54
N ALA A 460 10.02 16.47 12.23
CA ALA A 460 11.47 16.27 12.05
C ALA A 460 11.85 15.67 10.68
N ASP A 461 10.91 15.01 9.99
CA ASP A 461 11.18 14.45 8.65
C ASP A 461 11.18 15.52 7.55
N GLY A 462 10.65 16.71 7.84
CA GLY A 462 10.61 17.84 6.92
C GLY A 462 9.28 17.99 6.16
N GLU A 463 8.21 17.32 6.60
CA GLU A 463 6.85 17.54 6.06
C GLU A 463 6.43 18.99 6.30
N ILE A 464 5.82 19.62 5.28
CA ILE A 464 5.41 21.03 5.34
C ILE A 464 3.90 21.21 5.10
N LEU A 465 3.36 22.31 5.61
CA LEU A 465 1.92 22.58 5.53
C LEU A 465 1.39 22.67 4.10
N ALA A 466 2.23 23.04 3.12
CA ALA A 466 1.86 23.07 1.71
C ALA A 466 1.40 21.70 1.16
N GLU A 467 1.85 20.60 1.77
CA GLU A 467 1.40 19.25 1.39
C GLU A 467 -0.10 19.09 1.62
N VAL A 468 -0.64 19.66 2.70
CA VAL A 468 -2.08 19.61 3.01
C VAL A 468 -2.90 20.24 1.88
N VAL A 469 -2.50 21.42 1.43
CA VAL A 469 -3.14 22.12 0.31
C VAL A 469 -3.00 21.34 -1.00
N TYR A 470 -1.78 20.80 -1.24
CA TYR A 470 -1.50 20.04 -2.45
C TYR A 470 -2.37 18.78 -2.55
N VAL A 471 -2.48 17.99 -1.49
CA VAL A 471 -3.22 16.72 -1.54
C VAL A 471 -4.74 16.93 -1.67
N ILE A 472 -5.25 18.06 -1.14
CA ILE A 472 -6.65 18.47 -1.32
C ILE A 472 -6.91 18.87 -2.77
N ARG A 473 -6.08 19.73 -3.33
CA ARG A 473 -6.30 20.32 -4.66
C ARG A 473 -5.97 19.36 -5.80
N TYR A 474 -4.97 18.47 -5.64
CA TYR A 474 -4.42 17.67 -6.72
C TYR A 474 -4.58 16.16 -6.54
N GLU A 475 -4.84 15.66 -5.32
CA GLU A 475 -4.84 14.22 -5.04
C GLU A 475 -6.17 13.69 -4.48
N MET A 476 -7.25 14.43 -4.63
CA MET A 476 -8.61 13.97 -4.31
C MET A 476 -8.80 13.59 -2.82
N ALA A 477 -8.03 14.19 -1.88
CA ALA A 477 -8.30 14.04 -0.46
C ALA A 477 -9.64 14.69 -0.09
N LYS A 478 -10.47 14.03 0.70
CA LYS A 478 -11.85 14.47 1.06
C LYS A 478 -12.11 14.46 2.57
N SER A 479 -11.18 13.96 3.38
CA SER A 479 -11.27 13.94 4.84
C SER A 479 -9.91 14.19 5.49
N LEU A 480 -9.89 14.53 6.78
CA LEU A 480 -8.63 14.62 7.54
C LEU A 480 -7.90 13.27 7.57
N SER A 481 -8.61 12.14 7.66
CA SER A 481 -7.99 10.82 7.61
C SER A 481 -7.24 10.55 6.30
N ASP A 482 -7.73 11.08 5.16
CA ASP A 482 -7.03 10.96 3.88
C ASP A 482 -5.70 11.72 3.91
N ILE A 483 -5.68 12.91 4.49
CA ILE A 483 -4.46 13.71 4.64
C ILE A 483 -3.48 12.97 5.53
N PHE A 484 -3.86 12.69 6.77
CA PHE A 484 -2.96 12.18 7.82
C PHE A 484 -2.43 10.77 7.53
N LEU A 485 -3.23 9.89 6.94
CA LEU A 485 -2.94 8.45 6.84
C LEU A 485 -2.76 7.93 5.40
N ARG A 486 -3.11 8.71 4.36
CA ARG A 486 -3.10 8.24 2.97
C ARG A 486 -2.22 9.08 2.05
N ARG A 487 -2.17 10.39 2.26
CA ARG A 487 -1.44 11.31 1.38
C ARG A 487 -0.12 11.77 1.95
N THR A 488 -0.07 11.94 3.27
CA THR A 488 1.13 12.35 4.01
C THR A 488 1.56 11.27 5.00
N GLY A 489 2.69 11.45 5.66
CA GLY A 489 3.14 10.62 6.75
C GLY A 489 2.70 11.12 8.14
N LEU A 490 1.99 12.23 8.22
CA LEU A 490 1.74 12.99 9.46
C LEU A 490 1.11 12.16 10.58
N GLY A 491 0.13 11.32 10.26
CA GLY A 491 -0.57 10.50 11.24
C GLY A 491 0.07 9.14 11.54
N THR A 492 1.16 8.77 10.86
CA THR A 492 1.74 7.41 11.00
C THR A 492 2.59 7.20 12.25
N LEU A 493 2.79 8.25 13.06
CA LEU A 493 3.39 8.22 14.40
C LEU A 493 2.38 8.62 15.49
N GLY A 494 1.08 8.58 15.20
CA GLY A 494 0.02 8.94 16.14
C GLY A 494 -0.35 10.42 16.11
N ILE A 495 -0.86 10.93 17.23
CA ILE A 495 -1.31 12.32 17.37
C ILE A 495 -0.10 13.25 17.47
N LEU A 496 -0.10 14.31 16.65
CA LEU A 496 0.88 15.40 16.72
C LEU A 496 0.55 16.36 17.87
N SER A 497 1.41 17.36 18.11
CA SER A 497 1.10 18.41 19.09
C SER A 497 -0.19 19.16 18.70
N ASP A 498 -0.92 19.66 19.71
CA ASP A 498 -2.19 20.37 19.48
C ASP A 498 -2.04 21.58 18.55
N GLU A 499 -0.89 22.28 18.60
CA GLU A 499 -0.59 23.40 17.71
C GLU A 499 -0.51 22.95 16.25
N ILE A 500 0.20 21.85 15.97
CA ILE A 500 0.37 21.31 14.62
C ILE A 500 -0.96 20.74 14.13
N MET A 501 -1.67 19.97 14.98
CA MET A 501 -3.02 19.47 14.65
C MET A 501 -3.94 20.61 14.26
N LYS A 502 -3.98 21.68 15.06
CA LYS A 502 -4.81 22.86 14.79
C LYS A 502 -4.49 23.50 13.45
N VAL A 503 -3.21 23.76 13.16
CA VAL A 503 -2.79 24.39 11.90
C VAL A 503 -3.18 23.55 10.68
N ILE A 504 -3.01 22.23 10.74
CA ILE A 504 -3.39 21.32 9.67
C ILE A 504 -4.92 21.34 9.47
N ILE A 505 -5.67 21.21 10.57
CA ILE A 505 -7.14 21.17 10.53
C ILE A 505 -7.71 22.49 10.01
N ASP A 506 -7.20 23.63 10.48
CA ASP A 506 -7.63 24.97 10.04
C ASP A 506 -7.34 25.16 8.53
N THR A 507 -6.17 24.73 8.06
CA THR A 507 -5.79 24.80 6.65
C THR A 507 -6.72 23.94 5.79
N ALA A 508 -6.97 22.70 6.20
CA ALA A 508 -7.85 21.80 5.48
C ALA A 508 -9.30 22.29 5.46
N ALA A 509 -9.80 22.81 6.60
CA ALA A 509 -11.14 23.37 6.71
C ALA A 509 -11.32 24.60 5.78
N ALA A 510 -10.32 25.45 5.69
CA ALA A 510 -10.33 26.58 4.76
C ALA A 510 -10.35 26.13 3.29
N GLU A 511 -9.55 25.14 2.90
CA GLU A 511 -9.52 24.58 1.54
C GLU A 511 -10.85 23.93 1.12
N TRP A 512 -11.54 23.27 2.05
CA TRP A 512 -12.84 22.63 1.79
C TRP A 512 -14.04 23.52 2.06
N ASN A 513 -13.84 24.77 2.54
CA ASN A 513 -14.91 25.70 2.97
C ASN A 513 -15.85 25.03 3.99
N TRP A 514 -15.31 24.33 4.98
CA TRP A 514 -16.10 23.67 6.00
C TRP A 514 -16.79 24.66 6.94
N SER A 515 -18.01 24.32 7.35
CA SER A 515 -18.64 24.96 8.51
C SER A 515 -17.93 24.53 9.81
N GLU A 516 -18.08 25.33 10.87
CA GLU A 516 -17.53 24.98 12.20
C GLU A 516 -18.05 23.62 12.71
N GLU A 517 -19.29 23.25 12.35
CA GLU A 517 -19.88 21.97 12.70
C GLU A 517 -19.16 20.81 12.00
N ILE A 518 -18.92 20.91 10.70
CA ILE A 518 -18.18 19.89 9.93
C ILE A 518 -16.75 19.78 10.45
N LYS A 519 -16.09 20.92 10.68
CA LYS A 519 -14.73 20.98 11.20
C LYS A 519 -14.63 20.29 12.56
N LYS A 520 -15.55 20.56 13.48
CA LYS A 520 -15.61 19.91 14.79
C LYS A 520 -15.78 18.40 14.66
N LYS A 521 -16.72 17.95 13.84
CA LYS A 521 -16.98 16.51 13.61
C LYS A 521 -15.74 15.80 13.03
N GLU A 522 -15.12 16.35 12.02
CA GLU A 522 -13.92 15.79 11.40
C GLU A 522 -12.72 15.80 12.35
N THR A 523 -12.61 16.83 13.21
CA THR A 523 -11.61 16.89 14.28
C THR A 523 -11.80 15.74 15.27
N GLU A 524 -13.01 15.50 15.73
CA GLU A 524 -13.31 14.37 16.65
C GLU A 524 -12.96 13.01 16.01
N ILE A 525 -13.28 12.85 14.71
CA ILE A 525 -12.98 11.63 13.96
C ILE A 525 -11.47 11.40 13.87
N ILE A 526 -10.67 12.42 13.50
CA ILE A 526 -9.23 12.23 13.33
C ILE A 526 -8.53 11.95 14.66
N TYR A 527 -8.88 12.66 15.74
CA TYR A 527 -8.32 12.37 17.06
C TYR A 527 -8.65 10.93 17.52
N LYS A 528 -9.89 10.48 17.31
CA LYS A 528 -10.29 9.10 17.60
C LYS A 528 -9.51 8.08 16.74
N THR A 529 -9.26 8.42 15.47
CA THR A 529 -8.57 7.52 14.52
C THR A 529 -7.07 7.38 14.85
N LEU A 530 -6.43 8.45 15.32
CA LEU A 530 -5.01 8.47 15.66
C LEU A 530 -4.72 7.98 17.09
N LYS A 531 -5.74 7.91 17.94
CA LYS A 531 -5.60 7.44 19.32
C LYS A 531 -5.49 5.93 19.36
N LEU A 532 -4.58 5.41 20.18
CA LEU A 532 -4.51 3.98 20.47
C LEU A 532 -5.82 3.49 21.12
N PRO A 533 -6.27 2.27 20.83
CA PRO A 533 -7.37 1.62 21.51
C PRO A 533 -6.93 1.18 22.92
N VAL A 534 -6.96 2.10 23.88
CA VAL A 534 -6.56 1.89 25.28
C VAL A 534 -7.75 1.95 26.20
#